data_8fc59bee65a760bc303d7b1284576cca
#
_entry.id   8fc59bee65a760bc303d7b1284576cca
#
_cell.length_a   1.000
_cell.length_b   1.000
_cell.length_c   1.000
_cell.angle_alpha   90.00
_cell.angle_beta   90.00
_cell.angle_gamma   90.00
#
_symmetry.space_group_name_H-M   'P 1'
#
loop_
_entity.id
_entity.type
_entity.pdbx_description
1 polymer ?
#
loop_
_entity_poly.entity_id
_entity_poly.type
_entity_poly.pdbx_seq_one_letter_code
_entity_poly.pdbx_strand_id
1 'polypeptide(L)'
;IVDATSDFSKQLGARVGAMSVSERGVKGTTTISGITEGGNAATTAAGVTLGASAGNIANNTAGITGTSGIGILKQVGARALKLEIEALETLGLSKTLSQPSVFTLNNQEAKITQGTQIPFQTTSDGTTTTEFKEAALSLTVTPSIIGDGNVLLDILVNNDSPTTTPGTTEPAIKTNEIKTKLLVSDGDIVVIGGIKKNTVTNAKNRTPGVSKIPVFGNLFKGSAKKDELVELLIFIAPRVIE
;
A
#
# COMPACT_ATOMS: atom_id res chain seq x y z
N ILE A 1 -7.43 18.82 10.93
CA ILE A 1 -6.43 17.81 10.56
C ILE A 1 -6.86 17.23 9.22
N VAL A 2 -5.97 17.26 8.25
CA VAL A 2 -6.18 16.68 6.92
C VAL A 2 -5.14 15.60 6.71
N ASP A 3 -5.59 14.38 6.50
CA ASP A 3 -4.76 13.21 6.12
C ASP A 3 -5.11 12.83 4.69
N ALA A 4 -4.14 12.84 3.80
CA ALA A 4 -4.32 12.49 2.40
C ALA A 4 -3.29 11.43 2.00
N THR A 5 -3.75 10.37 1.38
CA THR A 5 -2.90 9.31 0.85
C THR A 5 -3.17 9.10 -0.64
N SER A 6 -2.11 8.89 -1.40
CA SER A 6 -2.18 8.53 -2.81
C SER A 6 -1.28 7.34 -3.06
N ASP A 7 -1.88 6.26 -3.53
CA ASP A 7 -1.21 5.03 -3.92
C ASP A 7 -1.30 4.84 -5.43
N PHE A 8 -0.17 4.85 -6.10
CA PHE A 8 -0.07 4.52 -7.52
C PHE A 8 0.76 3.26 -7.70
N SER A 9 0.23 2.28 -8.41
CA SER A 9 0.93 1.04 -8.76
C SER A 9 0.77 0.74 -10.24
N LYS A 10 1.89 0.51 -10.93
CA LYS A 10 1.92 0.09 -12.32
C LYS A 10 2.82 -1.11 -12.49
N GLN A 11 2.29 -2.15 -13.09
CA GLN A 11 2.99 -3.40 -13.32
C GLN A 11 2.81 -3.82 -14.77
N LEU A 12 3.89 -4.25 -15.39
CA LEU A 12 3.94 -4.75 -16.75
C LEU A 12 4.86 -5.97 -16.81
N GLY A 13 4.36 -7.07 -17.35
CA GLY A 13 5.14 -8.29 -17.51
C GLY A 13 4.77 -9.08 -18.74
N ALA A 14 5.66 -9.93 -19.17
CA ALA A 14 5.44 -10.84 -20.29
C ALA A 14 5.78 -12.28 -19.91
N ARG A 15 4.98 -13.22 -20.40
CA ARG A 15 5.21 -14.66 -20.31
C ARG A 15 5.41 -15.22 -21.70
N VAL A 16 6.48 -15.96 -21.89
CA VAL A 16 6.77 -16.67 -23.13
C VAL A 16 6.84 -18.16 -22.81
N GLY A 17 6.01 -18.96 -23.45
CA GLY A 17 5.99 -20.41 -23.29
C GLY A 17 6.11 -21.12 -24.63
N ALA A 18 6.81 -22.25 -24.69
CA ALA A 18 6.82 -23.15 -25.83
C ALA A 18 6.53 -24.57 -25.35
N MET A 19 5.75 -25.30 -26.14
CA MET A 19 5.43 -26.67 -25.85
C MET A 19 5.50 -27.54 -27.14
N SER A 20 5.77 -28.82 -27.00
CA SER A 20 5.62 -29.78 -28.05
C SER A 20 4.43 -30.71 -27.75
N VAL A 21 3.54 -30.89 -28.70
CA VAL A 21 2.37 -31.77 -28.63
C VAL A 21 2.64 -33.02 -29.46
N SER A 22 2.52 -34.19 -28.86
CA SER A 22 2.65 -35.48 -29.58
C SER A 22 1.25 -36.09 -29.75
N GLU A 23 1.01 -36.80 -30.85
CA GLU A 23 -0.26 -37.50 -31.14
C GLU A 23 -0.65 -38.56 -30.10
N ARG A 24 0.27 -38.95 -29.21
CA ARG A 24 0.03 -39.91 -28.11
C ARG A 24 -0.12 -39.30 -26.74
N GLY A 25 -0.58 -38.06 -26.65
CA GLY A 25 -0.64 -37.33 -25.42
C GLY A 25 0.62 -36.45 -25.22
N VAL A 26 0.52 -35.48 -24.30
CA VAL A 26 1.61 -34.53 -23.99
C VAL A 26 2.81 -35.32 -23.46
N LYS A 27 3.76 -35.64 -24.30
CA LYS A 27 5.05 -36.19 -23.91
C LYS A 27 6.12 -35.12 -24.04
N GLY A 28 6.59 -34.64 -22.91
CA GLY A 28 7.79 -33.84 -22.81
C GLY A 28 7.60 -32.36 -23.07
N THR A 29 7.40 -31.63 -22.02
CA THR A 29 7.68 -30.19 -21.94
C THR A 29 9.18 -29.99 -21.99
N THR A 30 9.72 -29.43 -23.05
CA THR A 30 11.09 -28.92 -23.03
C THR A 30 11.03 -27.58 -22.31
N THR A 31 11.21 -27.62 -21.00
CA THR A 31 11.40 -26.43 -20.19
C THR A 31 12.81 -25.92 -20.40
N ILE A 32 12.96 -24.83 -21.13
CA ILE A 32 14.15 -24.01 -20.99
C ILE A 32 13.90 -23.11 -19.78
N SER A 33 14.34 -23.66 -18.66
CA SER A 33 14.61 -23.01 -17.38
C SER A 33 13.57 -22.08 -16.75
N GLY A 34 13.17 -22.47 -15.57
CA GLY A 34 12.99 -21.58 -14.45
C GLY A 34 11.55 -21.28 -14.07
N ILE A 35 11.20 -21.85 -12.96
CA ILE A 35 10.06 -21.56 -12.09
C ILE A 35 8.76 -22.24 -12.57
N THR A 36 8.58 -23.43 -12.04
CA THR A 36 7.30 -24.10 -11.88
C THR A 36 6.47 -23.33 -10.89
N GLU A 37 5.56 -22.52 -11.34
CA GLU A 37 4.42 -22.13 -10.51
C GLU A 37 3.24 -23.00 -10.90
N GLY A 38 2.75 -23.79 -9.94
CA GLY A 38 1.55 -24.59 -10.05
C GLY A 38 0.33 -23.70 -10.20
N GLY A 39 -0.05 -23.40 -11.39
CA GLY A 39 -1.25 -22.67 -11.73
C GLY A 39 -2.09 -23.51 -12.70
N ASN A 40 -3.24 -23.97 -12.22
CA ASN A 40 -4.28 -24.64 -12.99
C ASN A 40 -4.79 -23.71 -14.10
N ALA A 41 -4.29 -23.81 -15.30
CA ALA A 41 -4.94 -23.23 -16.47
C ALA A 41 -4.92 -24.24 -17.62
N ALA A 42 -5.97 -25.03 -17.70
CA ALA A 42 -6.30 -25.74 -18.92
C ALA A 42 -6.78 -24.73 -19.97
N THR A 43 -5.96 -24.44 -20.96
CA THR A 43 -6.41 -23.64 -22.10
C THR A 43 -6.80 -24.62 -23.20
N THR A 44 -8.10 -24.70 -23.50
CA THR A 44 -8.63 -25.50 -24.57
C THR A 44 -8.60 -24.68 -25.85
N ALA A 45 -7.68 -24.97 -26.77
CA ALA A 45 -7.74 -24.46 -28.13
C ALA A 45 -7.95 -25.62 -29.07
N ALA A 46 -9.02 -25.61 -29.83
CA ALA A 46 -9.34 -26.55 -30.90
C ALA A 46 -9.33 -28.06 -30.50
N GLY A 47 -9.97 -28.39 -29.35
CA GLY A 47 -10.14 -29.80 -28.95
C GLY A 47 -8.91 -30.47 -28.34
N VAL A 48 -7.84 -29.75 -28.16
CA VAL A 48 -6.63 -30.18 -27.43
C VAL A 48 -6.65 -29.65 -26.03
N THR A 49 -6.84 -30.50 -25.03
CA THR A 49 -6.66 -30.12 -23.62
C THR A 49 -5.17 -29.98 -23.34
N LEU A 50 -4.69 -28.77 -23.24
CA LEU A 50 -3.33 -28.51 -22.84
C LEU A 50 -3.27 -28.66 -21.31
N GLY A 51 -2.78 -29.83 -20.86
CA GLY A 51 -2.60 -30.10 -19.43
C GLY A 51 -1.75 -29.03 -18.76
N ALA A 52 -1.87 -28.91 -17.44
CA ALA A 52 -1.27 -27.90 -16.56
C ALA A 52 0.28 -27.80 -16.59
N SER A 53 0.93 -28.41 -17.56
CA SER A 53 2.40 -28.53 -17.68
C SER A 53 2.98 -27.83 -18.91
N ALA A 54 2.34 -26.76 -19.39
CA ALA A 54 2.97 -25.88 -20.39
C ALA A 54 4.10 -25.11 -19.70
N GLY A 55 5.33 -25.58 -19.85
CA GLY A 55 6.50 -24.93 -19.29
C GLY A 55 6.64 -23.52 -19.83
N ASN A 56 6.72 -22.54 -18.97
CA ASN A 56 7.04 -21.17 -19.32
C ASN A 56 8.55 -21.06 -19.62
N ILE A 57 8.92 -20.56 -20.80
CA ILE A 57 10.32 -20.28 -21.15
C ILE A 57 10.82 -19.09 -20.32
N ALA A 58 9.95 -18.12 -20.08
CA ALA A 58 10.23 -16.97 -19.22
C ALA A 58 8.91 -16.50 -18.59
N ASN A 59 8.93 -16.28 -17.28
CA ASN A 59 7.84 -15.69 -16.53
C ASN A 59 8.37 -14.46 -15.79
N ASN A 60 8.07 -13.28 -16.30
CA ASN A 60 8.42 -12.01 -15.68
C ASN A 60 7.21 -11.30 -15.09
N THR A 61 6.12 -12.05 -14.85
CA THR A 61 4.89 -11.55 -14.23
C THR A 61 4.79 -11.92 -12.76
N ALA A 62 5.86 -12.39 -12.13
CA ALA A 62 5.86 -12.77 -10.70
C ALA A 62 5.31 -11.62 -9.85
N GLY A 63 4.20 -11.89 -9.15
CA GLY A 63 3.52 -10.89 -8.32
C GLY A 63 2.56 -9.96 -9.07
N ILE A 64 2.36 -10.12 -10.38
CA ILE A 64 1.36 -9.37 -11.14
C ILE A 64 0.07 -10.19 -11.15
N THR A 65 -0.93 -9.72 -10.42
CA THR A 65 -2.32 -10.16 -10.57
C THR A 65 -2.94 -9.27 -11.65
N GLY A 66 -2.60 -9.53 -12.90
CA GLY A 66 -3.06 -8.72 -14.03
C GLY A 66 -4.57 -8.77 -14.18
N THR A 67 -5.22 -7.61 -14.26
CA THR A 67 -6.64 -7.49 -14.61
C THR A 67 -6.83 -7.40 -16.11
N SER A 68 -5.76 -7.17 -16.88
CA SER A 68 -5.80 -7.16 -18.34
C SER A 68 -4.53 -7.82 -18.91
N GLY A 69 -4.74 -8.72 -19.86
CA GLY A 69 -3.66 -9.40 -20.55
C GLY A 69 -4.05 -9.71 -22.00
N ILE A 70 -3.06 -9.74 -22.87
CA ILE A 70 -3.21 -10.20 -24.25
C ILE A 70 -2.35 -11.44 -24.39
N GLY A 71 -2.99 -12.57 -24.74
CA GLY A 71 -2.33 -13.84 -25.00
C GLY A 71 -2.44 -14.22 -26.48
N ILE A 72 -1.34 -14.66 -27.07
CA ILE A 72 -1.29 -15.22 -28.41
C ILE A 72 -0.78 -16.66 -28.30
N LEU A 73 -1.56 -17.59 -28.78
CA LEU A 73 -1.18 -18.98 -28.90
C LEU A 73 -1.09 -19.32 -30.38
N LYS A 74 0.06 -19.73 -30.86
CA LYS A 74 0.27 -20.21 -32.24
C LYS A 74 0.78 -21.63 -32.22
N GLN A 75 0.04 -22.53 -32.84
CA GLN A 75 0.41 -23.92 -33.04
C GLN A 75 0.88 -24.14 -34.47
N VAL A 76 2.02 -24.80 -34.65
CA VAL A 76 2.57 -25.20 -35.94
C VAL A 76 2.99 -26.66 -35.82
N GLY A 77 2.17 -27.55 -36.36
CA GLY A 77 2.36 -29.01 -36.23
C GLY A 77 2.33 -29.46 -34.77
N ALA A 78 3.36 -30.17 -34.34
CA ALA A 78 3.52 -30.67 -32.98
C ALA A 78 4.12 -29.62 -31.99
N ARG A 79 4.22 -28.36 -32.37
CA ARG A 79 4.78 -27.30 -31.53
C ARG A 79 3.79 -26.19 -31.36
N ALA A 80 3.70 -25.66 -30.11
CA ALA A 80 2.90 -24.50 -29.80
C ALA A 80 3.78 -23.43 -29.10
N LEU A 81 3.57 -22.19 -29.49
CA LEU A 81 4.19 -21.02 -28.87
C LEU A 81 3.10 -20.19 -28.19
N LYS A 82 3.28 -19.89 -26.91
CA LYS A 82 2.41 -19.01 -26.13
C LYS A 82 3.18 -17.72 -25.82
N LEU A 83 2.57 -16.60 -26.12
CA LEU A 83 3.02 -15.28 -25.70
C LEU A 83 1.86 -14.61 -24.95
N GLU A 84 2.13 -14.14 -23.75
CA GLU A 84 1.18 -13.45 -22.90
C GLU A 84 1.81 -12.18 -22.34
N ILE A 85 1.11 -11.07 -22.44
CA ILE A 85 1.51 -9.78 -21.88
C ILE A 85 0.45 -9.38 -20.87
N GLU A 86 0.86 -9.14 -19.64
CA GLU A 86 -0.01 -8.74 -18.55
C GLU A 86 0.34 -7.31 -18.10
N ALA A 87 -0.69 -6.50 -17.87
CA ALA A 87 -0.55 -5.15 -17.37
C ALA A 87 -1.58 -4.88 -16.27
N LEU A 88 -1.14 -4.18 -15.23
CA LEU A 88 -1.97 -3.70 -14.14
C LEU A 88 -1.59 -2.26 -13.82
N GLU A 89 -2.57 -1.40 -13.70
CA GLU A 89 -2.42 -0.05 -13.19
C GLU A 89 -3.50 0.22 -12.14
N THR A 90 -3.10 0.64 -10.96
CA THR A 90 -4.00 0.94 -9.85
C THR A 90 -3.70 2.32 -9.32
N LEU A 91 -4.72 3.13 -9.14
CA LEU A 91 -4.65 4.44 -8.50
C LEU A 91 -5.65 4.48 -7.35
N GLY A 92 -5.14 4.62 -6.14
CA GLY A 92 -5.92 4.80 -4.93
C GLY A 92 -5.72 6.21 -4.37
N LEU A 93 -6.80 6.92 -4.10
CA LEU A 93 -6.78 8.21 -3.44
C LEU A 93 -7.68 8.15 -2.21
N SER A 94 -7.15 8.57 -1.07
CA SER A 94 -7.92 8.68 0.17
C SER A 94 -7.66 10.02 0.83
N LYS A 95 -8.71 10.66 1.33
CA LYS A 95 -8.61 11.91 2.07
C LYS A 95 -9.54 11.86 3.28
N THR A 96 -8.95 12.03 4.46
CA THR A 96 -9.68 12.08 5.73
C THR A 96 -9.56 13.47 6.33
N LEU A 97 -10.68 14.04 6.73
CA LEU A 97 -10.74 15.33 7.42
C LEU A 97 -11.29 15.10 8.82
N SER A 98 -10.50 15.48 9.83
CA SER A 98 -10.88 15.39 11.24
C SER A 98 -10.83 16.76 11.90
N GLN A 99 -11.87 17.12 12.64
CA GLN A 99 -12.02 18.44 13.27
C GLN A 99 -12.39 18.29 14.74
N PRO A 100 -11.42 17.95 15.62
CA PRO A 100 -11.69 17.98 17.05
C PRO A 100 -11.84 19.42 17.53
N SER A 101 -12.82 19.68 18.38
CA SER A 101 -13.04 20.99 19.00
C SER A 101 -13.31 20.85 20.49
N VAL A 102 -12.80 21.78 21.28
CA VAL A 102 -12.98 21.79 22.74
C VAL A 102 -13.03 23.22 23.23
N PHE A 103 -13.88 23.48 24.24
CA PHE A 103 -13.97 24.75 24.93
C PHE A 103 -13.24 24.65 26.27
N THR A 104 -12.54 25.73 26.62
CA THR A 104 -11.87 25.82 27.94
C THR A 104 -11.74 27.28 28.40
N LEU A 105 -11.47 27.47 29.68
CA LEU A 105 -11.19 28.77 30.25
C LEU A 105 -9.72 29.17 30.01
N ASN A 106 -9.46 30.47 30.16
CA ASN A 106 -8.10 31.00 30.10
C ASN A 106 -7.17 30.29 31.10
N ASN A 107 -5.99 29.85 30.64
CA ASN A 107 -4.98 29.12 31.41
C ASN A 107 -5.47 27.76 31.98
N GLN A 108 -6.54 27.16 31.40
CA GLN A 108 -6.99 25.82 31.77
C GLN A 108 -6.76 24.82 30.65
N GLU A 109 -6.17 23.68 31.00
CA GLU A 109 -6.02 22.57 30.07
C GLU A 109 -7.37 21.93 29.77
N ALA A 110 -7.62 21.65 28.49
CA ALA A 110 -8.74 20.85 28.06
C ALA A 110 -8.25 19.75 27.11
N LYS A 111 -8.89 18.59 27.20
CA LYS A 111 -8.58 17.43 26.38
C LYS A 111 -9.85 16.85 25.78
N ILE A 112 -9.81 16.57 24.50
CA ILE A 112 -10.82 15.74 23.81
C ILE A 112 -10.12 14.54 23.19
N THR A 113 -10.72 13.35 23.31
CA THR A 113 -10.19 12.10 22.75
C THR A 113 -11.32 11.33 22.10
N GLN A 114 -11.05 10.81 20.89
CA GLN A 114 -11.96 9.94 20.14
C GLN A 114 -11.17 8.81 19.51
N GLY A 115 -11.51 7.56 19.81
CA GLY A 115 -10.78 6.42 19.25
C GLY A 115 -11.29 5.08 19.74
N THR A 116 -10.45 4.07 19.60
CA THR A 116 -10.70 2.69 20.02
C THR A 116 -9.61 2.20 20.95
N GLN A 117 -9.95 1.34 21.88
CA GLN A 117 -8.99 0.63 22.71
C GLN A 117 -8.71 -0.75 22.13
N ILE A 118 -7.45 -1.09 22.01
CA ILE A 118 -6.97 -2.33 21.41
C ILE A 118 -6.45 -3.21 22.55
N PRO A 119 -6.97 -4.44 22.72
CA PRO A 119 -6.45 -5.39 23.70
C PRO A 119 -5.13 -6.02 23.21
N PHE A 120 -4.10 -5.98 24.04
CA PHE A 120 -2.85 -6.71 23.87
C PHE A 120 -2.75 -7.79 24.92
N GLN A 121 -2.47 -9.02 24.51
CA GLN A 121 -2.34 -10.14 25.42
C GLN A 121 -0.85 -10.43 25.66
N THR A 122 -0.45 -10.36 26.93
CA THR A 122 0.90 -10.72 27.36
C THR A 122 0.82 -11.99 28.21
N THR A 123 1.54 -13.03 27.83
CA THR A 123 1.60 -14.27 28.59
C THR A 123 2.94 -14.34 29.30
N SER A 124 2.93 -14.37 30.62
CA SER A 124 4.11 -14.58 31.47
C SER A 124 3.80 -15.68 32.47
N ASP A 125 4.70 -16.65 32.61
CA ASP A 125 4.59 -17.80 33.54
C ASP A 125 3.25 -18.55 33.49
N GLY A 126 2.68 -18.70 32.27
CA GLY A 126 1.39 -19.38 32.08
C GLY A 126 0.16 -18.55 32.45
N THR A 127 0.34 -17.30 32.88
CA THR A 127 -0.75 -16.37 33.14
C THR A 127 -0.87 -15.37 32.00
N THR A 128 -2.07 -15.29 31.38
CA THR A 128 -2.35 -14.34 30.31
C THR A 128 -2.99 -13.09 30.92
N THR A 129 -2.34 -11.96 30.73
CA THR A 129 -2.84 -10.62 31.11
C THR A 129 -3.20 -9.84 29.85
N THR A 130 -4.38 -9.20 29.89
CA THR A 130 -4.81 -8.32 28.78
C THR A 130 -4.59 -6.87 29.19
N GLU A 131 -3.80 -6.15 28.40
CA GLU A 131 -3.55 -4.72 28.51
C GLU A 131 -4.26 -4.00 27.35
N PHE A 132 -4.91 -2.87 27.64
CA PHE A 132 -5.57 -2.06 26.63
C PHE A 132 -4.69 -0.86 26.25
N LYS A 133 -4.44 -0.68 24.94
CA LYS A 133 -3.77 0.51 24.40
C LYS A 133 -4.74 1.32 23.56
N GLU A 134 -4.72 2.62 23.74
CA GLU A 134 -5.56 3.52 22.96
C GLU A 134 -4.95 3.79 21.58
N ALA A 135 -5.78 3.66 20.55
CA ALA A 135 -5.52 4.20 19.21
C ALA A 135 -6.58 5.27 18.95
N ALA A 136 -6.21 6.52 19.15
CA ALA A 136 -7.16 7.62 19.22
C ALA A 136 -6.64 8.91 18.60
N LEU A 137 -7.57 9.71 18.07
CA LEU A 137 -7.37 11.13 17.84
C LEU A 137 -7.56 11.86 19.16
N SER A 138 -6.53 12.54 19.64
CA SER A 138 -6.64 13.38 20.85
C SER A 138 -6.05 14.77 20.61
N LEU A 139 -6.73 15.76 21.15
CA LEU A 139 -6.30 17.14 21.21
C LEU A 139 -6.26 17.56 22.67
N THR A 140 -5.09 17.98 23.13
CA THR A 140 -4.90 18.65 24.44
C THR A 140 -4.45 20.06 24.16
N VAL A 141 -5.12 21.05 24.74
CA VAL A 141 -4.82 22.46 24.53
C VAL A 141 -4.91 23.23 25.84
N THR A 142 -3.92 24.11 26.05
CA THR A 142 -3.95 25.09 27.12
C THR A 142 -3.82 26.48 26.51
N PRO A 143 -4.89 27.29 26.46
CA PRO A 143 -4.83 28.64 25.92
C PRO A 143 -4.40 29.62 27.00
N SER A 144 -3.66 30.67 26.62
CA SER A 144 -3.35 31.81 27.45
C SER A 144 -3.58 33.10 26.66
N ILE A 145 -4.56 33.89 27.06
CA ILE A 145 -4.89 35.15 26.39
C ILE A 145 -3.85 36.21 26.81
N ILE A 146 -3.13 36.73 25.81
CA ILE A 146 -2.09 37.76 26.00
C ILE A 146 -2.62 39.03 25.33
N GLY A 147 -3.41 39.87 25.97
CA GLY A 147 -3.84 41.15 25.45
C GLY A 147 -3.94 41.32 23.90
N ASP A 148 -4.60 42.33 23.41
CA ASP A 148 -4.72 42.66 21.98
C ASP A 148 -5.31 41.54 21.07
N GLY A 149 -6.14 40.65 21.63
CA GLY A 149 -6.80 39.58 20.84
C GLY A 149 -5.87 38.44 20.44
N ASN A 150 -4.67 38.35 21.00
CA ASN A 150 -3.75 37.26 20.74
C ASN A 150 -3.85 36.18 21.81
N VAL A 151 -3.81 34.92 21.37
CA VAL A 151 -3.88 33.73 22.24
C VAL A 151 -2.60 32.91 22.07
N LEU A 152 -1.90 32.68 23.16
CA LEU A 152 -0.81 31.70 23.22
C LEU A 152 -1.42 30.33 23.47
N LEU A 153 -1.15 29.41 22.60
CA LEU A 153 -1.68 28.02 22.65
C LEU A 153 -0.54 27.05 22.91
N ASP A 154 -0.65 26.27 23.99
CA ASP A 154 0.17 25.06 24.20
C ASP A 154 -0.66 23.86 23.75
N ILE A 155 -0.19 23.16 22.72
CA ILE A 155 -0.97 22.17 21.98
C ILE A 155 -0.22 20.87 21.92
N LEU A 156 -0.93 19.78 22.21
CA LEU A 156 -0.53 18.40 21.93
C LEU A 156 -1.65 17.72 21.13
N VAL A 157 -1.31 17.26 19.92
CA VAL A 157 -2.21 16.52 19.05
C VAL A 157 -1.62 15.15 18.79
N ASN A 158 -2.38 14.11 19.09
CA ASN A 158 -2.07 12.73 18.72
C ASN A 158 -3.15 12.23 17.76
N ASN A 159 -2.70 11.62 16.66
CA ASN A 159 -3.57 10.97 15.68
C ASN A 159 -3.08 9.54 15.47
N ASP A 160 -3.56 8.66 16.35
CA ASP A 160 -3.18 7.26 16.38
C ASP A 160 -4.24 6.40 15.70
N SER A 161 -3.82 5.49 14.85
CA SER A 161 -4.72 4.60 14.12
C SER A 161 -4.24 3.15 14.18
N PRO A 162 -5.17 2.18 14.37
CA PRO A 162 -4.81 0.78 14.33
C PRO A 162 -4.43 0.36 12.90
N THR A 163 -3.42 -0.47 12.77
CA THR A 163 -3.03 -1.07 11.51
C THR A 163 -2.76 -2.55 11.68
N THR A 164 -3.09 -3.32 10.66
CA THR A 164 -2.79 -4.76 10.64
C THR A 164 -1.44 -5.01 10.01
N THR A 165 -0.57 -5.72 10.73
CA THR A 165 0.71 -6.14 10.18
C THR A 165 0.57 -7.58 9.66
N PRO A 166 0.86 -7.86 8.37
CA PRO A 166 0.80 -9.20 7.84
C PRO A 166 1.74 -10.13 8.61
N GLY A 167 1.22 -11.30 9.04
CA GLY A 167 2.00 -12.32 9.76
C GLY A 167 2.02 -12.18 11.28
N THR A 168 1.34 -11.21 11.86
CA THR A 168 1.14 -11.09 13.31
C THR A 168 -0.34 -11.11 13.65
N THR A 169 -0.68 -11.74 14.79
CA THR A 169 -2.05 -11.73 15.32
C THR A 169 -2.34 -10.42 16.06
N GLU A 170 -1.29 -9.71 16.48
CA GLU A 170 -1.42 -8.46 17.23
C GLU A 170 -1.45 -7.26 16.26
N PRO A 171 -2.42 -6.34 16.45
CA PRO A 171 -2.47 -5.11 15.68
C PRO A 171 -1.34 -4.16 16.08
N ALA A 172 -0.76 -3.47 15.13
CA ALA A 172 0.16 -2.37 15.38
C ALA A 172 -0.60 -1.04 15.47
N ILE A 173 -0.04 -0.05 16.16
CA ILE A 173 -0.58 1.30 16.24
C ILE A 173 0.35 2.23 15.45
N LYS A 174 -0.20 2.91 14.45
CA LYS A 174 0.48 3.99 13.73
C LYS A 174 0.24 5.27 14.51
N THR A 175 1.31 5.89 15.00
CA THR A 175 1.28 7.08 15.85
C THR A 175 1.78 8.30 15.10
N ASN A 176 1.01 9.40 15.15
CA ASN A 176 1.43 10.71 14.69
C ASN A 176 1.20 11.71 15.84
N GLU A 177 2.27 12.29 16.38
CA GLU A 177 2.23 13.23 17.49
C GLU A 177 2.84 14.57 17.08
N ILE A 178 2.15 15.66 17.43
CA ILE A 178 2.67 17.02 17.30
C ILE A 178 2.49 17.74 18.64
N LYS A 179 3.60 18.27 19.18
CA LYS A 179 3.62 19.12 20.38
C LYS A 179 4.23 20.45 20.04
N THR A 180 3.52 21.55 20.28
CA THR A 180 3.99 22.88 19.93
C THR A 180 3.35 23.97 20.79
N LYS A 181 4.02 25.12 20.82
CA LYS A 181 3.49 26.37 21.40
C LYS A 181 3.51 27.43 20.32
N LEU A 182 2.41 28.14 20.14
CA LEU A 182 2.28 29.17 19.13
C LEU A 182 1.38 30.31 19.63
N LEU A 183 1.65 31.50 19.11
CA LEU A 183 0.83 32.67 19.32
C LEU A 183 -0.02 32.91 18.06
N VAL A 184 -1.33 33.01 18.23
CA VAL A 184 -2.30 33.14 17.11
C VAL A 184 -3.28 34.25 17.49
N SER A 185 -3.68 35.06 16.51
CA SER A 185 -4.76 36.02 16.71
C SER A 185 -6.13 35.32 16.72
N ASP A 186 -7.07 35.93 17.47
CA ASP A 186 -8.43 35.41 17.54
C ASP A 186 -9.09 35.30 16.14
N GLY A 187 -9.61 34.14 15.84
CA GLY A 187 -10.29 33.83 14.57
C GLY A 187 -9.36 33.48 13.39
N ASP A 188 -8.05 33.60 13.54
CA ASP A 188 -7.11 33.22 12.49
C ASP A 188 -6.95 31.70 12.37
N ILE A 189 -6.77 31.22 11.13
CA ILE A 189 -6.46 29.81 10.85
C ILE A 189 -4.99 29.68 10.52
N VAL A 190 -4.25 28.95 11.35
CA VAL A 190 -2.81 28.79 11.19
C VAL A 190 -2.48 27.31 10.98
N VAL A 191 -1.51 27.05 10.09
CA VAL A 191 -0.92 25.72 9.92
C VAL A 191 0.10 25.50 11.03
N ILE A 192 -0.13 24.50 11.87
CA ILE A 192 0.82 24.16 12.95
C ILE A 192 2.01 23.40 12.38
N GLY A 193 1.74 22.51 11.41
CA GLY A 193 2.75 21.65 10.81
C GLY A 193 2.14 20.55 9.96
N GLY A 194 3.02 19.69 9.49
CA GLY A 194 2.59 18.56 8.66
C GLY A 194 3.75 17.62 8.38
N ILE A 195 3.40 16.47 7.85
CA ILE A 195 4.33 15.42 7.42
C ILE A 195 4.00 15.08 5.98
N LYS A 196 5.01 15.12 5.11
CA LYS A 196 4.89 14.62 3.75
C LYS A 196 5.92 13.52 3.55
N LYS A 197 5.43 12.32 3.23
CA LYS A 197 6.26 11.15 2.96
C LYS A 197 5.94 10.63 1.57
N ASN A 198 6.96 10.52 0.73
CA ASN A 198 6.85 9.90 -0.58
C ASN A 198 7.78 8.70 -0.64
N THR A 199 7.24 7.53 -1.00
CA THR A 199 7.98 6.28 -1.14
C THR A 199 7.81 5.76 -2.55
N VAL A 200 8.89 5.77 -3.32
CA VAL A 200 8.91 5.26 -4.70
C VAL A 200 9.70 3.97 -4.75
N THR A 201 9.02 2.89 -5.14
CA THR A 201 9.63 1.57 -5.31
C THR A 201 9.59 1.19 -6.78
N ASN A 202 10.75 0.90 -7.36
CA ASN A 202 10.88 0.43 -8.73
C ASN A 202 11.53 -0.96 -8.72
N ALA A 203 10.79 -1.97 -9.12
CA ALA A 203 11.29 -3.32 -9.32
C ALA A 203 11.38 -3.66 -10.81
N LYS A 204 12.46 -4.27 -11.22
CA LYS A 204 12.67 -4.74 -12.60
C LYS A 204 13.15 -6.18 -12.59
N ASN A 205 12.34 -7.06 -13.14
CA ASN A 205 12.65 -8.47 -13.33
C ASN A 205 13.10 -8.69 -14.78
N ARG A 206 14.16 -9.44 -14.99
CA ARG A 206 14.69 -9.71 -16.33
C ARG A 206 15.34 -11.08 -16.38
N THR A 207 15.18 -11.76 -17.50
CA THR A 207 15.88 -13.02 -17.75
C THR A 207 17.30 -12.71 -18.23
N PRO A 208 18.36 -13.19 -17.54
CA PRO A 208 19.74 -12.95 -17.98
C PRO A 208 20.00 -13.45 -19.41
N GLY A 209 20.79 -12.72 -20.17
CA GLY A 209 21.14 -13.07 -21.56
C GLY A 209 20.10 -12.59 -22.56
N VAL A 210 18.91 -13.19 -22.59
CA VAL A 210 17.85 -12.93 -23.61
C VAL A 210 17.22 -11.53 -23.46
N SER A 211 17.19 -10.95 -22.28
CA SER A 211 16.68 -9.60 -22.07
C SER A 211 17.50 -8.48 -22.77
N LYS A 212 18.69 -8.79 -23.28
CA LYS A 212 19.57 -7.84 -23.99
C LYS A 212 19.38 -7.86 -25.51
N ILE A 213 18.57 -8.80 -26.05
CA ILE A 213 18.35 -8.91 -27.49
C ILE A 213 17.58 -7.68 -27.97
N PRO A 214 18.05 -6.97 -29.01
CA PRO A 214 17.31 -5.86 -29.57
C PRO A 214 15.96 -6.34 -30.11
N VAL A 215 14.90 -5.52 -30.02
CA VAL A 215 13.51 -5.78 -30.40
C VAL A 215 12.80 -6.78 -29.49
N PHE A 216 13.35 -7.96 -29.26
CA PHE A 216 12.68 -9.04 -28.47
C PHE A 216 12.99 -9.00 -26.97
N GLY A 217 14.03 -8.29 -26.55
CA GLY A 217 14.44 -8.27 -25.14
C GLY A 217 13.37 -7.74 -24.16
N ASN A 218 12.41 -6.96 -24.64
CA ASN A 218 11.31 -6.45 -23.81
C ASN A 218 10.32 -7.55 -23.41
N LEU A 219 10.20 -8.62 -24.18
CA LEU A 219 9.37 -9.81 -23.84
C LEU A 219 9.96 -10.62 -22.69
N PHE A 220 11.21 -10.36 -22.31
CA PHE A 220 11.92 -11.04 -21.22
C PHE A 220 12.21 -10.11 -20.03
N LYS A 221 11.42 -9.04 -19.91
CA LYS A 221 11.48 -8.06 -18.83
C LYS A 221 10.10 -7.87 -18.21
N GLY A 222 10.06 -7.75 -16.90
CA GLY A 222 8.92 -7.26 -16.13
C GLY A 222 9.32 -6.02 -15.37
N SER A 223 8.41 -5.09 -15.19
CA SER A 223 8.60 -3.89 -14.40
C SER A 223 7.41 -3.66 -13.48
N ALA A 224 7.68 -3.30 -12.24
CA ALA A 224 6.70 -2.85 -11.28
C ALA A 224 7.16 -1.51 -10.70
N LYS A 225 6.28 -0.52 -10.72
CA LYS A 225 6.48 0.77 -10.08
C LYS A 225 5.37 0.96 -9.07
N LYS A 226 5.75 1.27 -7.82
CA LYS A 226 4.82 1.68 -6.77
C LYS A 226 5.26 3.07 -6.29
N ASP A 227 4.32 3.99 -6.19
CA ASP A 227 4.51 5.35 -5.70
C ASP A 227 3.45 5.59 -4.63
N GLU A 228 3.88 5.79 -3.40
CA GLU A 228 3.03 5.96 -2.23
C GLU A 228 3.32 7.32 -1.60
N LEU A 229 2.33 8.21 -1.63
CA LEU A 229 2.40 9.53 -1.05
C LEU A 229 1.46 9.61 0.15
N VAL A 230 1.99 10.03 1.29
CA VAL A 230 1.23 10.28 2.52
C VAL A 230 1.48 11.72 2.92
N GLU A 231 0.42 12.50 3.08
CA GLU A 231 0.45 13.88 3.53
C GLU A 231 -0.46 14.07 4.74
N LEU A 232 0.08 14.61 5.81
CA LEU A 232 -0.65 15.02 7.00
C LEU A 232 -0.46 16.52 7.21
N LEU A 233 -1.54 17.29 7.29
CA LEU A 233 -1.52 18.71 7.59
C LEU A 233 -2.42 19.00 8.79
N ILE A 234 -1.92 19.80 9.72
CA ILE A 234 -2.64 20.17 10.93
C ILE A 234 -2.80 21.68 10.98
N PHE A 235 -4.07 22.10 11.09
CA PHE A 235 -4.49 23.49 11.20
C PHE A 235 -5.11 23.69 12.58
N ILE A 236 -4.98 24.90 13.11
CA ILE A 236 -5.70 25.34 14.30
C ILE A 236 -6.36 26.69 14.06
N ALA A 237 -7.52 26.87 14.70
CA ALA A 237 -8.26 28.12 14.71
C ALA A 237 -8.77 28.37 16.13
N PRO A 238 -8.12 29.22 16.94
CA PRO A 238 -8.66 29.63 18.22
C PRO A 238 -9.80 30.63 18.03
N ARG A 239 -10.76 30.61 18.95
CA ARG A 239 -11.80 31.62 19.01
C ARG A 239 -12.07 31.97 20.46
N VAL A 240 -11.93 33.25 20.79
CA VAL A 240 -12.29 33.79 22.10
C VAL A 240 -13.78 34.12 22.10
N ILE A 241 -14.46 33.70 23.16
CA ILE A 241 -15.89 33.99 23.37
C ILE A 241 -15.95 34.85 24.62
N GLU A 242 -16.42 36.10 24.47
CA GLU A 242 -16.67 37.06 25.55
C GLU A 242 -17.98 36.80 26.27
#